data_7ba31ffe495658e0304b2b656ff1cd0d
#
_entry.id   7ba31ffe495658e0304b2b656ff1cd0d
#
_cell.length_a   1.000
_cell.length_b   1.000
_cell.length_c   1.000
_cell.angle_alpha   90.00
_cell.angle_beta   90.00
_cell.angle_gamma   90.00
#
_symmetry.space_group_name_H-M   'P 1'
#
loop_
_entity.id
_entity.type
_entity.pdbx_description
1 polymer ?
#
loop_
_entity_poly.entity_id
_entity_poly.type
_entity_poly.pdbx_seq_one_letter_code
_entity_poly.pdbx_strand_id
1 'polypeptide(L)'
;MRFVVSTTLLQQKLQRIQGVVSTNTVLPILEDFHFDIQQGTLTVRATDLETSMRTSLEVEASENGSVAIPAKILLDTLKTLPEQPITISFDEEAYGVEIHSENGKYKLAGENPEEFPALPVLEDPFTMDVPSDSLIRGIQHTLFAVSNDELRPAMTGVFFQCDMDGLIMVSTDASKLVKYKNTNVSSNQTTSFIVPKKALSLLKGSLPAESVSVKVEQTANNVFFHFGDTSLMCRLVDAKFPDYNAVIPMQNDNRLSVNRITFQNMLKRVALFSNRTTFQVVLNVQAGQLKVSTQDLDFANEAYESVPAEFEGSDLEIGFNARFLIEMLGVLEGKEVELKLSTPSSAGLLLPKNQESGEEITMLVMPVMIS
;
A
#
# COMPACT_ATOMS: atom_id res chain seq x y z
N MET A 1 -36.17 0.69 13.07
CA MET A 1 -35.16 -0.15 13.72
C MET A 1 -34.30 0.65 14.70
N ARG A 2 -33.79 0.03 15.80
CA ARG A 2 -33.03 0.73 16.85
C ARG A 2 -31.92 -0.16 17.41
N PHE A 3 -30.74 0.40 17.66
CA PHE A 3 -29.62 -0.28 18.32
C PHE A 3 -28.80 0.66 19.21
N VAL A 4 -28.07 0.09 20.19
CA VAL A 4 -27.17 0.81 21.09
C VAL A 4 -25.75 0.36 20.84
N VAL A 5 -24.83 1.32 20.81
CA VAL A 5 -23.39 1.08 20.56
C VAL A 5 -22.53 2.15 21.26
N SER A 6 -21.29 1.81 21.64
CA SER A 6 -20.29 2.80 22.12
C SER A 6 -19.85 3.72 20.99
N THR A 7 -19.80 5.04 21.26
CA THR A 7 -19.27 6.05 20.30
C THR A 7 -17.87 5.71 19.84
N THR A 8 -16.97 5.38 20.78
CA THR A 8 -15.56 5.08 20.49
C THR A 8 -15.42 3.82 19.65
N LEU A 9 -16.16 2.76 19.99
CA LEU A 9 -16.09 1.50 19.24
C LEU A 9 -16.59 1.67 17.81
N LEU A 10 -17.76 2.30 17.63
CA LEU A 10 -18.30 2.57 16.29
C LEU A 10 -17.35 3.45 15.46
N GLN A 11 -16.85 4.55 16.06
CA GLN A 11 -15.90 5.44 15.40
C GLN A 11 -14.66 4.70 14.91
N GLN A 12 -14.04 3.86 15.76
CA GLN A 12 -12.85 3.08 15.39
C GLN A 12 -13.13 2.14 14.21
N LYS A 13 -14.28 1.46 14.22
CA LYS A 13 -14.69 0.56 13.14
C LYS A 13 -14.89 1.31 11.83
N LEU A 14 -15.62 2.43 11.86
CA LEU A 14 -15.86 3.24 10.67
C LEU A 14 -14.58 3.89 10.12
N GLN A 15 -13.67 4.32 10.98
CA GLN A 15 -12.38 4.87 10.57
C GLN A 15 -11.51 3.87 9.78
N ARG A 16 -11.60 2.57 10.08
CA ARG A 16 -10.86 1.53 9.33
C ARG A 16 -11.31 1.43 7.89
N ILE A 17 -12.60 1.63 7.62
CA ILE A 17 -13.18 1.46 6.29
C ILE A 17 -13.44 2.78 5.55
N GLN A 18 -13.31 3.93 6.20
CA GLN A 18 -13.60 5.24 5.61
C GLN A 18 -12.78 5.57 4.36
N GLY A 19 -11.56 5.02 4.26
CA GLY A 19 -10.66 5.30 3.14
C GLY A 19 -11.17 4.79 1.78
N VAL A 20 -12.19 3.94 1.77
CA VAL A 20 -12.86 3.47 0.56
C VAL A 20 -13.94 4.44 0.11
N VAL A 21 -14.58 5.15 1.05
CA VAL A 21 -15.67 6.10 0.74
C VAL A 21 -15.18 7.14 -0.26
N SER A 22 -15.87 7.23 -1.39
CA SER A 22 -15.56 8.21 -2.44
C SER A 22 -16.19 9.56 -2.11
N THR A 23 -15.48 10.65 -2.35
CA THR A 23 -15.99 12.02 -2.13
C THR A 23 -16.33 12.75 -3.43
N ASN A 24 -16.20 12.10 -4.57
CA ASN A 24 -16.39 12.72 -5.88
C ASN A 24 -16.90 11.66 -6.87
N THR A 25 -18.15 11.23 -6.70
CA THR A 25 -18.72 10.12 -7.41
C THR A 25 -19.97 10.53 -8.21
N VAL A 26 -20.22 9.81 -9.30
CA VAL A 26 -21.45 9.92 -10.09
C VAL A 26 -22.64 9.26 -9.37
N LEU A 27 -22.35 8.34 -8.45
CA LEU A 27 -23.34 7.62 -7.64
C LEU A 27 -23.27 8.10 -6.19
N PRO A 28 -24.20 8.96 -5.73
CA PRO A 28 -24.16 9.55 -4.39
C PRO A 28 -24.06 8.52 -3.26
N ILE A 29 -24.74 7.38 -3.38
CA ILE A 29 -24.75 6.32 -2.36
C ILE A 29 -23.35 5.76 -2.04
N LEU A 30 -22.35 5.97 -2.90
CA LEU A 30 -20.95 5.60 -2.61
C LEU A 30 -20.25 6.55 -1.60
N GLU A 31 -20.91 7.66 -1.24
CA GLU A 31 -20.50 8.54 -0.15
C GLU A 31 -20.99 8.06 1.22
N ASP A 32 -21.80 6.99 1.23
CA ASP A 32 -22.45 6.45 2.41
C ASP A 32 -21.75 5.20 2.95
N PHE A 33 -21.96 4.95 4.22
CA PHE A 33 -21.79 3.65 4.82
C PHE A 33 -23.09 2.87 4.75
N HIS A 34 -23.04 1.64 4.27
CA HIS A 34 -24.16 0.71 4.34
C HIS A 34 -24.13 -0.01 5.70
N PHE A 35 -25.13 0.23 6.51
CA PHE A 35 -25.37 -0.44 7.78
C PHE A 35 -26.37 -1.59 7.57
N ASP A 36 -26.03 -2.77 8.06
CA ASP A 36 -26.89 -3.95 8.05
C ASP A 36 -26.79 -4.65 9.41
N ILE A 37 -27.93 -4.83 10.06
CA ILE A 37 -28.01 -5.54 11.34
C ILE A 37 -28.76 -6.84 11.15
N GLN A 38 -28.10 -7.92 11.51
CA GLN A 38 -28.65 -9.25 11.52
C GLN A 38 -28.32 -9.91 12.88
N GLN A 39 -29.37 -10.30 13.62
CA GLN A 39 -29.23 -11.05 14.88
C GLN A 39 -28.28 -10.42 15.90
N GLY A 40 -28.31 -9.09 16.06
CA GLY A 40 -27.45 -8.36 17.01
C GLY A 40 -26.04 -8.07 16.51
N THR A 41 -25.68 -8.48 15.29
CA THR A 41 -24.41 -8.11 14.66
C THR A 41 -24.64 -7.00 13.65
N LEU A 42 -24.03 -5.85 13.87
CA LEU A 42 -23.97 -4.76 12.91
C LEU A 42 -22.80 -5.00 11.94
N THR A 43 -23.09 -5.09 10.66
CA THR A 43 -22.10 -5.07 9.57
C THR A 43 -22.15 -3.72 8.88
N VAL A 44 -21.01 -3.06 8.76
CA VAL A 44 -20.88 -1.80 8.01
C VAL A 44 -19.99 -2.01 6.81
N ARG A 45 -20.45 -1.54 5.64
CA ARG A 45 -19.71 -1.61 4.37
C ARG A 45 -19.50 -0.23 3.77
N ALA A 46 -18.38 -0.09 3.05
CA ALA A 46 -18.09 1.04 2.19
C ALA A 46 -17.51 0.51 0.86
N THR A 47 -17.77 1.19 -0.25
CA THR A 47 -17.28 0.78 -1.57
C THR A 47 -17.09 1.97 -2.50
N ASP A 48 -16.16 1.84 -3.46
CA ASP A 48 -15.99 2.71 -4.61
C ASP A 48 -16.21 1.96 -5.95
N LEU A 49 -16.86 0.78 -5.88
CA LEU A 49 -17.09 -0.20 -6.94
C LEU A 49 -15.88 -1.10 -7.27
N GLU A 50 -14.65 -0.60 -7.18
CA GLU A 50 -13.42 -1.37 -7.43
C GLU A 50 -12.87 -1.98 -6.15
N THR A 51 -13.03 -1.28 -5.03
CA THR A 51 -12.61 -1.72 -3.70
C THR A 51 -13.78 -1.63 -2.74
N SER A 52 -13.98 -2.64 -1.93
CA SER A 52 -14.97 -2.64 -0.87
C SER A 52 -14.33 -3.05 0.45
N MET A 53 -14.73 -2.40 1.52
CA MET A 53 -14.37 -2.80 2.87
C MET A 53 -15.61 -3.01 3.71
N ARG A 54 -15.56 -3.99 4.58
CA ARG A 54 -16.59 -4.21 5.59
C ARG A 54 -15.95 -4.46 6.96
N THR A 55 -16.68 -4.09 7.99
CA THR A 55 -16.34 -4.42 9.36
C THR A 55 -17.60 -4.80 10.12
N SER A 56 -17.48 -5.60 11.18
CA SER A 56 -18.60 -6.01 12.00
C SER A 56 -18.34 -5.74 13.48
N LEU A 57 -19.43 -5.58 14.23
CA LEU A 57 -19.41 -5.44 15.68
C LEU A 57 -20.75 -5.90 16.28
N GLU A 58 -20.71 -6.42 17.50
CA GLU A 58 -21.90 -6.76 18.25
C GLU A 58 -22.56 -5.49 18.77
N VAL A 59 -23.89 -5.42 18.65
CA VAL A 59 -24.71 -4.30 19.12
C VAL A 59 -25.95 -4.81 19.84
N GLU A 60 -26.47 -4.00 20.75
CA GLU A 60 -27.76 -4.27 21.37
C GLU A 60 -28.89 -3.82 20.42
N ALA A 61 -29.41 -4.74 19.64
CA ALA A 61 -30.49 -4.49 18.71
C ALA A 61 -31.65 -5.47 18.91
N SER A 62 -32.85 -4.97 18.81
CA SER A 62 -34.10 -5.77 18.93
C SER A 62 -34.63 -6.29 17.61
N GLU A 63 -34.24 -5.68 16.51
CA GLU A 63 -34.76 -5.92 15.15
C GLU A 63 -33.63 -5.93 14.13
N ASN A 64 -33.82 -6.72 13.08
CA ASN A 64 -32.95 -6.68 11.91
C ASN A 64 -33.33 -5.48 11.02
N GLY A 65 -32.42 -5.04 10.14
CA GLY A 65 -32.69 -4.01 9.13
C GLY A 65 -31.44 -3.38 8.57
N SER A 66 -31.61 -2.54 7.55
CA SER A 66 -30.49 -1.92 6.86
C SER A 66 -30.80 -0.47 6.44
N VAL A 67 -29.75 0.34 6.30
CA VAL A 67 -29.84 1.74 5.85
C VAL A 67 -28.47 2.18 5.33
N ALA A 68 -28.44 3.06 4.32
CA ALA A 68 -27.24 3.77 3.92
C ALA A 68 -27.18 5.12 4.65
N ILE A 69 -26.03 5.48 5.22
CA ILE A 69 -25.85 6.66 6.07
C ILE A 69 -24.66 7.47 5.56
N PRO A 70 -24.82 8.80 5.29
CA PRO A 70 -23.73 9.67 4.86
C PRO A 70 -22.50 9.58 5.77
N ALA A 71 -21.39 9.05 5.22
CA ALA A 71 -20.22 8.68 6.00
C ALA A 71 -19.55 9.87 6.66
N LYS A 72 -19.40 10.97 5.92
CA LYS A 72 -18.69 12.15 6.39
C LYS A 72 -19.33 12.77 7.63
N ILE A 73 -20.63 13.08 7.55
CA ILE A 73 -21.33 13.74 8.66
C ILE A 73 -21.46 12.81 9.87
N LEU A 74 -21.65 11.50 9.67
CA LEU A 74 -21.68 10.51 10.73
C LEU A 74 -20.32 10.46 11.45
N LEU A 75 -19.22 10.33 10.72
CA LEU A 75 -17.87 10.28 11.30
C LEU A 75 -17.51 11.58 12.02
N ASP A 76 -17.84 12.73 11.43
CA ASP A 76 -17.55 14.03 12.05
C ASP A 76 -18.37 14.22 13.34
N THR A 77 -19.62 13.73 13.37
CA THR A 77 -20.44 13.71 14.59
C THR A 77 -19.80 12.82 15.66
N LEU A 78 -19.45 11.57 15.31
CA LEU A 78 -18.84 10.64 16.27
C LEU A 78 -17.52 11.12 16.83
N LYS A 79 -16.68 11.80 16.03
CA LYS A 79 -15.39 12.37 16.47
C LYS A 79 -15.55 13.46 17.54
N THR A 80 -16.70 14.16 17.58
CA THR A 80 -16.95 15.24 18.54
C THR A 80 -17.65 14.78 19.80
N LEU A 81 -18.22 13.58 19.78
CA LEU A 81 -18.89 13.02 20.96
C LEU A 81 -17.87 12.41 21.94
N PRO A 82 -18.05 12.61 23.26
CA PRO A 82 -17.28 11.89 24.26
C PRO A 82 -17.63 10.41 24.24
N GLU A 83 -16.79 9.60 24.88
CA GLU A 83 -17.06 8.18 25.06
C GLU A 83 -18.35 7.95 25.86
N GLN A 84 -19.34 7.37 25.23
CA GLN A 84 -20.65 7.08 25.82
C GLN A 84 -21.41 6.07 24.96
N PRO A 85 -22.40 5.37 25.50
CA PRO A 85 -23.37 4.65 24.70
C PRO A 85 -24.24 5.65 23.94
N ILE A 86 -24.45 5.39 22.66
CA ILE A 86 -25.40 6.12 21.82
C ILE A 86 -26.46 5.16 21.29
N THR A 87 -27.66 5.68 21.10
CA THR A 87 -28.73 4.97 20.43
C THR A 87 -28.87 5.50 19.02
N ILE A 88 -28.77 4.62 18.03
CA ILE A 88 -29.04 4.94 16.64
C ILE A 88 -30.36 4.26 16.25
N SER A 89 -31.28 5.04 15.70
CA SER A 89 -32.55 4.55 15.17
C SER A 89 -32.76 5.05 13.75
N PHE A 90 -33.36 4.24 12.90
CA PHE A 90 -33.72 4.64 11.55
C PHE A 90 -35.09 4.12 11.16
N ASP A 91 -35.74 4.92 10.33
CA ASP A 91 -37.03 4.64 9.71
C ASP A 91 -36.82 3.84 8.42
N GLU A 92 -37.46 2.71 8.28
CA GLU A 92 -37.30 1.82 7.11
C GLU A 92 -38.05 2.33 5.86
N GLU A 93 -39.04 3.22 6.00
CA GLU A 93 -39.80 3.78 4.88
C GLU A 93 -39.17 5.10 4.41
N ALA A 94 -38.77 5.97 5.36
CA ALA A 94 -38.25 7.31 5.06
C ALA A 94 -36.71 7.39 5.10
N TYR A 95 -36.03 6.33 5.53
CA TYR A 95 -34.58 6.24 5.70
C TYR A 95 -33.98 7.31 6.61
N GLY A 96 -34.80 8.02 7.39
CA GLY A 96 -34.35 9.01 8.36
C GLY A 96 -33.58 8.36 9.51
N VAL A 97 -32.40 8.89 9.82
CA VAL A 97 -31.53 8.37 10.89
C VAL A 97 -31.51 9.36 12.04
N GLU A 98 -31.74 8.88 13.28
CA GLU A 98 -31.62 9.65 14.50
C GLU A 98 -30.55 9.04 15.41
N ILE A 99 -29.62 9.88 15.88
CA ILE A 99 -28.60 9.53 16.85
C ILE A 99 -28.95 10.24 18.15
N HIS A 100 -29.12 9.46 19.21
CA HIS A 100 -29.37 9.97 20.58
C HIS A 100 -28.12 9.74 21.42
N SER A 101 -27.52 10.79 21.91
CA SER A 101 -26.48 10.79 22.93
C SER A 101 -27.05 11.19 24.28
N GLU A 102 -26.23 11.18 25.33
CA GLU A 102 -26.65 11.59 26.69
C GLU A 102 -27.28 13.00 26.71
N ASN A 103 -26.72 13.94 25.94
CA ASN A 103 -27.09 15.34 25.99
C ASN A 103 -27.58 15.90 24.63
N GLY A 104 -27.78 15.06 23.63
CA GLY A 104 -28.11 15.55 22.27
C GLY A 104 -28.86 14.55 21.41
N LYS A 105 -29.52 15.13 20.41
CA LYS A 105 -30.21 14.40 19.34
C LYS A 105 -29.78 14.97 17.99
N TYR A 106 -29.33 14.09 17.11
CA TYR A 106 -28.88 14.44 15.76
C TYR A 106 -29.73 13.69 14.73
N LYS A 107 -30.14 14.39 13.68
CA LYS A 107 -30.91 13.79 12.59
C LYS A 107 -30.13 13.88 11.30
N LEU A 108 -30.08 12.76 10.57
CA LEU A 108 -29.45 12.62 9.27
C LEU A 108 -30.49 12.08 8.27
N ALA A 109 -30.38 12.46 7.01
CA ALA A 109 -31.08 11.77 5.93
C ALA A 109 -30.22 10.58 5.53
N GLY A 110 -30.75 9.37 5.64
CA GLY A 110 -30.17 8.18 5.03
C GLY A 110 -30.72 7.94 3.65
N GLU A 111 -30.24 6.90 2.99
CA GLU A 111 -30.64 6.49 1.65
C GLU A 111 -31.07 5.02 1.63
N ASN A 112 -31.75 4.62 0.54
CA ASN A 112 -32.24 3.26 0.35
C ASN A 112 -31.07 2.26 0.30
N PRO A 113 -30.96 1.32 1.25
CA PRO A 113 -29.87 0.36 1.30
C PRO A 113 -29.86 -0.62 0.11
N GLU A 114 -30.99 -0.82 -0.58
CA GLU A 114 -31.08 -1.70 -1.76
C GLU A 114 -30.32 -1.14 -2.97
N GLU A 115 -30.08 0.17 -3.01
CA GLU A 115 -29.29 0.83 -4.05
C GLU A 115 -27.77 0.68 -3.82
N PHE A 116 -27.38 0.20 -2.63
CA PHE A 116 -25.96 0.01 -2.31
C PHE A 116 -25.39 -1.22 -3.06
N PRO A 117 -24.24 -1.09 -3.74
CA PRO A 117 -23.69 -2.16 -4.57
C PRO A 117 -23.46 -3.46 -3.80
N ALA A 118 -23.88 -4.58 -4.40
CA ALA A 118 -23.62 -5.91 -3.84
C ALA A 118 -22.15 -6.29 -3.99
N LEU A 119 -21.65 -7.09 -3.04
CA LEU A 119 -20.32 -7.67 -3.15
C LEU A 119 -20.34 -8.84 -4.15
N PRO A 120 -19.24 -9.05 -4.92
CA PRO A 120 -19.11 -10.24 -5.75
C PRO A 120 -19.10 -11.52 -4.91
N VAL A 121 -19.62 -12.58 -5.50
CA VAL A 121 -19.67 -13.89 -4.86
C VAL A 121 -18.28 -14.55 -4.92
N LEU A 122 -17.91 -15.24 -3.84
CA LEU A 122 -16.71 -16.05 -3.75
C LEU A 122 -16.97 -17.41 -4.39
N GLU A 123 -16.52 -17.62 -5.63
CA GLU A 123 -16.63 -18.90 -6.33
C GLU A 123 -15.23 -19.54 -6.46
N ASP A 124 -15.06 -20.76 -5.95
CA ASP A 124 -13.83 -21.55 -6.01
C ASP A 124 -12.53 -20.75 -5.79
N PRO A 125 -12.37 -20.06 -4.65
CA PRO A 125 -11.20 -19.23 -4.44
C PRO A 125 -9.94 -20.06 -4.19
N PHE A 126 -8.82 -19.63 -4.74
CA PHE A 126 -7.52 -19.94 -4.15
C PHE A 126 -7.45 -19.32 -2.76
N THR A 127 -6.98 -20.08 -1.77
CA THR A 127 -6.94 -19.62 -0.37
C THR A 127 -5.54 -19.81 0.20
N MET A 128 -5.04 -18.78 0.92
CA MET A 128 -3.82 -18.85 1.72
C MET A 128 -3.94 -17.99 2.97
N ASP A 129 -3.20 -18.37 4.01
CA ASP A 129 -3.05 -17.56 5.22
C ASP A 129 -1.69 -16.87 5.22
N VAL A 130 -1.69 -15.55 5.43
CA VAL A 130 -0.49 -14.72 5.45
C VAL A 130 -0.45 -13.91 6.75
N PRO A 131 0.65 -13.93 7.53
CA PRO A 131 0.80 -13.04 8.66
C PRO A 131 0.70 -11.57 8.23
N SER A 132 -0.02 -10.75 8.99
CA SER A 132 -0.25 -9.34 8.64
C SER A 132 1.04 -8.53 8.59
N ASP A 133 2.03 -8.83 9.42
CA ASP A 133 3.36 -8.23 9.38
C ASP A 133 4.09 -8.53 8.07
N SER A 134 4.02 -9.77 7.56
CA SER A 134 4.56 -10.14 6.26
C SER A 134 3.91 -9.36 5.11
N LEU A 135 2.58 -9.20 5.14
CA LEU A 135 1.87 -8.36 4.17
C LEU A 135 2.26 -6.89 4.27
N ILE A 136 2.30 -6.34 5.48
CA ILE A 136 2.70 -4.94 5.73
C ILE A 136 4.10 -4.69 5.17
N ARG A 137 5.06 -5.57 5.47
CA ARG A 137 6.45 -5.46 4.99
C ARG A 137 6.51 -5.55 3.46
N GLY A 138 5.88 -6.56 2.87
CA GLY A 138 5.84 -6.71 1.41
C GLY A 138 5.21 -5.51 0.71
N ILE A 139 4.09 -5.00 1.20
CA ILE A 139 3.45 -3.78 0.68
C ILE A 139 4.37 -2.56 0.86
N GLN A 140 4.97 -2.39 2.03
CA GLN A 140 5.86 -1.27 2.31
C GLN A 140 7.05 -1.20 1.37
N HIS A 141 7.65 -2.36 1.06
CA HIS A 141 8.80 -2.44 0.17
C HIS A 141 8.45 -2.30 -1.31
N THR A 142 7.21 -2.61 -1.73
CA THR A 142 6.84 -2.63 -3.15
C THR A 142 5.97 -1.44 -3.58
N LEU A 143 5.09 -0.94 -2.74
CA LEU A 143 4.04 0.00 -3.13
C LEU A 143 4.55 1.31 -3.77
N PHE A 144 5.72 1.81 -3.36
CA PHE A 144 6.28 3.06 -3.88
C PHE A 144 6.77 2.95 -5.33
N ALA A 145 7.07 1.73 -5.79
CA ALA A 145 7.57 1.48 -7.15
C ALA A 145 6.45 1.21 -8.17
N VAL A 146 5.18 1.23 -7.74
CA VAL A 146 4.01 1.08 -8.61
C VAL A 146 3.88 2.30 -9.51
N SER A 147 3.64 2.06 -10.82
CA SER A 147 3.39 3.12 -11.81
C SER A 147 2.05 3.82 -11.59
N ASN A 148 1.99 5.10 -11.97
CA ASN A 148 0.73 5.84 -12.10
C ASN A 148 0.28 5.97 -13.57
N ASP A 149 0.98 5.32 -14.50
CA ASP A 149 0.68 5.37 -15.93
C ASP A 149 -0.40 4.32 -16.28
N GLU A 150 -1.61 4.77 -16.48
CA GLU A 150 -2.78 3.93 -16.81
C GLU A 150 -2.68 3.28 -18.19
N LEU A 151 -1.78 3.75 -19.07
CA LEU A 151 -1.51 3.11 -20.35
C LEU A 151 -0.74 1.78 -20.21
N ARG A 152 -0.18 1.54 -19.02
CA ARG A 152 0.52 0.29 -18.67
C ARG A 152 -0.15 -0.36 -17.45
N PRO A 153 -1.38 -0.86 -17.58
CA PRO A 153 -2.19 -1.32 -16.45
C PRO A 153 -1.49 -2.39 -15.61
N ALA A 154 -0.70 -3.29 -16.21
CA ALA A 154 0.07 -4.29 -15.46
C ALA A 154 1.00 -3.69 -14.39
N MET A 155 1.46 -2.45 -14.56
CA MET A 155 2.37 -1.75 -13.64
C MET A 155 1.65 -0.86 -12.62
N THR A 156 0.31 -0.72 -12.68
CA THR A 156 -0.47 0.13 -11.75
C THR A 156 -0.81 -0.56 -10.43
N GLY A 157 -0.32 -1.78 -10.24
CA GLY A 157 -0.49 -2.57 -9.02
C GLY A 157 0.79 -3.31 -8.63
N VAL A 158 0.70 -4.05 -7.55
CA VAL A 158 1.75 -4.97 -7.11
C VAL A 158 1.37 -6.37 -7.59
N PHE A 159 2.29 -7.03 -8.26
CA PHE A 159 2.18 -8.41 -8.67
C PHE A 159 2.47 -9.32 -7.47
N PHE A 160 1.55 -10.22 -7.19
CA PHE A 160 1.68 -11.29 -6.20
C PHE A 160 1.88 -12.60 -6.94
N GLN A 161 2.83 -13.37 -6.49
CA GLN A 161 3.04 -14.77 -6.87
C GLN A 161 3.24 -15.58 -5.61
N CYS A 162 2.50 -16.65 -5.45
CA CYS A 162 2.66 -17.57 -4.34
C CYS A 162 2.75 -19.00 -4.87
N ASP A 163 3.70 -19.74 -4.33
CA ASP A 163 3.95 -21.15 -4.62
C ASP A 163 4.60 -21.84 -3.41
N MET A 164 5.17 -23.03 -3.61
CA MET A 164 5.88 -23.79 -2.55
C MET A 164 7.17 -23.09 -2.08
N ASP A 165 7.77 -22.23 -2.92
CA ASP A 165 9.03 -21.56 -2.64
C ASP A 165 8.83 -20.22 -1.91
N GLY A 166 7.59 -19.74 -1.77
CA GLY A 166 7.27 -18.56 -1.02
C GLY A 166 6.27 -17.61 -1.67
N LEU A 167 6.03 -16.50 -0.97
CA LEU A 167 5.27 -15.35 -1.46
C LEU A 167 6.24 -14.33 -2.08
N ILE A 168 6.02 -14.00 -3.33
CA ILE A 168 6.77 -12.96 -4.05
C ILE A 168 5.83 -11.79 -4.35
N MET A 169 6.30 -10.58 -4.08
CA MET A 169 5.61 -9.34 -4.42
C MET A 169 6.54 -8.50 -5.29
N VAL A 170 6.06 -8.05 -6.45
CA VAL A 170 6.86 -7.26 -7.41
C VAL A 170 6.09 -6.04 -7.86
N SER A 171 6.80 -4.94 -7.98
CA SER A 171 6.27 -3.70 -8.58
C SER A 171 7.31 -3.01 -9.43
N THR A 172 6.88 -2.28 -10.45
CA THR A 172 7.76 -1.52 -11.34
C THR A 172 6.99 -0.38 -12.02
N ASP A 173 7.72 0.69 -12.34
CA ASP A 173 7.26 1.78 -13.22
C ASP A 173 8.07 1.86 -14.53
N ALA A 174 8.84 0.81 -14.85
CA ALA A 174 9.82 0.69 -15.92
C ALA A 174 11.16 1.41 -15.68
N SER A 175 11.26 2.33 -14.72
CA SER A 175 12.52 3.01 -14.35
C SER A 175 13.14 2.42 -13.07
N LYS A 176 12.33 1.82 -12.25
CA LYS A 176 12.71 1.09 -11.04
C LYS A 176 11.86 -0.16 -10.89
N LEU A 177 12.39 -1.17 -10.22
CA LEU A 177 11.68 -2.41 -9.91
C LEU A 177 12.03 -2.83 -8.48
N VAL A 178 11.05 -3.32 -7.77
CA VAL A 178 11.26 -3.94 -6.45
C VAL A 178 10.68 -5.33 -6.45
N LYS A 179 11.47 -6.29 -6.01
CA LYS A 179 11.08 -7.66 -5.71
C LYS A 179 11.28 -7.92 -4.22
N TYR A 180 10.21 -8.27 -3.56
CA TYR A 180 10.22 -8.79 -2.19
C TYR A 180 9.81 -10.26 -2.23
N LYS A 181 10.58 -11.13 -1.61
CA LYS A 181 10.29 -12.55 -1.46
C LYS A 181 10.26 -12.91 0.03
N ASN A 182 9.25 -13.67 0.45
CA ASN A 182 9.14 -14.21 1.80
C ASN A 182 8.92 -15.73 1.72
N THR A 183 9.90 -16.50 2.18
CA THR A 183 9.88 -17.97 2.18
C THR A 183 9.17 -18.56 3.40
N ASN A 184 8.81 -17.73 4.39
CA ASN A 184 8.04 -18.16 5.57
C ASN A 184 6.53 -18.30 5.24
N VAL A 185 6.11 -17.79 4.07
CA VAL A 185 4.73 -17.88 3.55
C VAL A 185 4.77 -18.68 2.27
N SER A 186 4.11 -19.82 2.21
CA SER A 186 4.08 -20.66 1.03
C SER A 186 2.71 -21.28 0.79
N SER A 187 2.47 -21.77 -0.40
CA SER A 187 1.24 -22.46 -0.78
C SER A 187 1.53 -23.70 -1.61
N ASN A 188 0.73 -24.74 -1.41
CA ASN A 188 0.78 -25.96 -2.24
C ASN A 188 0.21 -25.75 -3.66
N GLN A 189 -0.43 -24.62 -3.90
CA GLN A 189 -0.98 -24.26 -5.21
C GLN A 189 -0.26 -23.01 -5.70
N THR A 190 0.11 -22.98 -6.98
CA THR A 190 0.70 -21.80 -7.60
C THR A 190 -0.39 -20.85 -8.06
N THR A 191 -0.29 -19.61 -7.66
CA THR A 191 -1.16 -18.53 -8.15
C THR A 191 -0.37 -17.26 -8.41
N SER A 192 -0.93 -16.40 -9.27
CA SER A 192 -0.39 -15.06 -9.48
C SER A 192 -1.50 -14.07 -9.88
N PHE A 193 -1.43 -12.87 -9.36
CA PHE A 193 -2.41 -11.81 -9.61
C PHE A 193 -1.81 -10.42 -9.32
N ILE A 194 -2.46 -9.37 -9.82
CA ILE A 194 -2.02 -7.98 -9.63
C ILE A 194 -3.06 -7.25 -8.79
N VAL A 195 -2.64 -6.74 -7.63
CA VAL A 195 -3.49 -5.98 -6.71
C VAL A 195 -3.26 -4.48 -6.91
N PRO A 196 -4.33 -3.69 -7.15
CA PRO A 196 -4.21 -2.25 -7.35
C PRO A 196 -3.57 -1.52 -6.16
N LYS A 197 -2.80 -0.46 -6.46
CA LYS A 197 -2.12 0.38 -5.48
C LYS A 197 -3.04 0.90 -4.37
N LYS A 198 -4.25 1.38 -4.73
CA LYS A 198 -5.24 1.92 -3.78
C LYS A 198 -5.64 0.88 -2.75
N ALA A 199 -5.99 -0.33 -3.20
CA ALA A 199 -6.42 -1.41 -2.32
C ALA A 199 -5.32 -1.81 -1.32
N LEU A 200 -4.06 -1.90 -1.76
CA LEU A 200 -2.93 -2.22 -0.89
C LEU A 200 -2.62 -1.09 0.11
N SER A 201 -2.78 0.16 -0.28
CA SER A 201 -2.66 1.30 0.64
C SER A 201 -3.70 1.24 1.75
N LEU A 202 -4.95 0.92 1.40
CA LEU A 202 -6.06 0.75 2.34
C LEU A 202 -5.84 -0.46 3.24
N LEU A 203 -5.44 -1.60 2.66
CA LEU A 203 -5.12 -2.81 3.42
C LEU A 203 -4.06 -2.53 4.48
N LYS A 204 -2.91 -1.96 4.07
CA LYS A 204 -1.82 -1.59 4.97
C LYS A 204 -2.27 -0.68 6.11
N GLY A 205 -3.14 0.31 5.81
CA GLY A 205 -3.64 1.27 6.80
C GLY A 205 -4.69 0.70 7.75
N SER A 206 -5.33 -0.44 7.41
CA SER A 206 -6.39 -1.06 8.21
C SER A 206 -5.94 -2.28 9.00
N LEU A 207 -4.79 -2.87 8.65
CA LEU A 207 -4.21 -3.99 9.41
C LEU A 207 -3.81 -3.55 10.82
N PRO A 208 -4.05 -4.37 11.85
CA PRO A 208 -3.67 -4.05 13.22
C PRO A 208 -2.15 -4.04 13.40
N ALA A 209 -1.68 -3.33 14.45
CA ALA A 209 -0.27 -3.28 14.80
C ALA A 209 0.27 -4.63 15.32
N GLU A 210 -0.60 -5.43 15.96
CA GLU A 210 -0.28 -6.78 16.37
C GLU A 210 -0.38 -7.73 15.17
N SER A 211 0.56 -8.68 15.07
CA SER A 211 0.54 -9.67 14.00
C SER A 211 -0.68 -10.59 14.13
N VAL A 212 -1.49 -10.63 13.08
CA VAL A 212 -2.67 -11.49 12.95
C VAL A 212 -2.60 -12.30 11.67
N SER A 213 -3.30 -13.43 11.63
CA SER A 213 -3.48 -14.16 10.38
C SER A 213 -4.45 -13.41 9.47
N VAL A 214 -4.03 -13.17 8.22
CA VAL A 214 -4.87 -12.64 7.14
C VAL A 214 -5.17 -13.77 6.19
N LYS A 215 -6.44 -14.17 6.10
CA LYS A 215 -6.92 -15.11 5.10
C LYS A 215 -7.06 -14.38 3.78
N VAL A 216 -6.30 -14.79 2.78
CA VAL A 216 -6.35 -14.24 1.42
C VAL A 216 -7.10 -15.23 0.54
N GLU A 217 -8.17 -14.77 -0.10
CA GLU A 217 -8.99 -15.55 -1.01
C GLU A 217 -9.02 -14.87 -2.38
N GLN A 218 -8.50 -15.54 -3.41
CA GLN A 218 -8.38 -14.99 -4.76
C GLN A 218 -9.27 -15.79 -5.71
N THR A 219 -10.08 -15.07 -6.47
CA THR A 219 -10.87 -15.57 -7.60
C THR A 219 -10.26 -15.08 -8.92
N ALA A 220 -10.85 -15.39 -10.05
CA ALA A 220 -10.37 -14.91 -11.35
C ALA A 220 -10.26 -13.37 -11.43
N ASN A 221 -11.19 -12.64 -10.81
CA ASN A 221 -11.31 -11.19 -10.98
C ASN A 221 -11.12 -10.39 -9.69
N ASN A 222 -11.13 -11.03 -8.53
CA ASN A 222 -11.14 -10.35 -7.24
C ASN A 222 -10.20 -11.02 -6.25
N VAL A 223 -9.71 -10.24 -5.27
CA VAL A 223 -9.04 -10.76 -4.08
C VAL A 223 -9.70 -10.22 -2.83
N PHE A 224 -9.82 -11.07 -1.83
CA PHE A 224 -10.37 -10.76 -0.52
C PHE A 224 -9.29 -10.97 0.55
N PHE A 225 -9.19 -10.03 1.47
CA PHE A 225 -8.32 -10.08 2.63
C PHE A 225 -9.19 -10.03 3.89
N HIS A 226 -9.20 -11.10 4.68
CA HIS A 226 -9.99 -11.19 5.91
C HIS A 226 -9.07 -11.20 7.13
N PHE A 227 -9.30 -10.30 8.06
CA PHE A 227 -8.53 -10.17 9.29
C PHE A 227 -9.42 -9.68 10.44
N GLY A 228 -9.52 -10.49 11.48
CA GLY A 228 -10.43 -10.24 12.60
C GLY A 228 -11.87 -10.09 12.11
N ASP A 229 -12.49 -8.98 12.46
CA ASP A 229 -13.84 -8.60 12.08
C ASP A 229 -13.92 -7.72 10.82
N THR A 230 -12.81 -7.54 10.15
CA THR A 230 -12.69 -6.66 8.97
C THR A 230 -12.31 -7.46 7.74
N SER A 231 -12.84 -7.07 6.59
CA SER A 231 -12.38 -7.57 5.30
C SER A 231 -12.30 -6.47 4.27
N LEU A 232 -11.29 -6.60 3.40
CA LEU A 232 -11.11 -5.80 2.21
C LEU A 232 -11.24 -6.70 0.99
N MET A 233 -12.05 -6.29 0.02
CA MET A 233 -12.13 -6.89 -1.31
C MET A 233 -11.69 -5.86 -2.34
N CYS A 234 -10.95 -6.28 -3.35
CA CYS A 234 -10.75 -5.44 -4.52
C CYS A 234 -10.76 -6.25 -5.82
N ARG A 235 -11.12 -5.56 -6.90
CA ARG A 235 -10.97 -6.07 -8.25
C ARG A 235 -9.50 -6.12 -8.62
N LEU A 236 -9.07 -7.21 -9.26
CA LEU A 236 -7.70 -7.40 -9.74
C LEU A 236 -7.47 -6.61 -11.02
N VAL A 237 -6.22 -6.23 -11.28
CA VAL A 237 -5.82 -5.66 -12.57
C VAL A 237 -5.78 -6.78 -13.60
N ASP A 238 -6.66 -6.71 -14.60
CA ASP A 238 -6.74 -7.68 -15.70
C ASP A 238 -5.65 -7.37 -16.73
N ALA A 239 -4.42 -7.79 -16.42
CA ALA A 239 -3.26 -7.66 -17.31
C ALA A 239 -2.18 -8.69 -16.96
N LYS A 240 -1.36 -9.05 -17.96
CA LYS A 240 -0.20 -9.91 -17.74
C LYS A 240 0.97 -9.08 -17.23
N PHE A 241 1.49 -9.40 -16.05
CA PHE A 241 2.71 -8.78 -15.52
C PHE A 241 3.91 -9.16 -16.39
N PRO A 242 4.83 -8.21 -16.70
CA PRO A 242 6.02 -8.49 -17.49
C PRO A 242 6.96 -9.49 -16.78
N ASP A 243 7.80 -10.18 -17.57
CA ASP A 243 8.85 -11.03 -17.00
C ASP A 243 9.90 -10.17 -16.29
N TYR A 244 9.71 -10.00 -14.99
CA TYR A 244 10.59 -9.19 -14.15
C TYR A 244 11.97 -9.83 -13.93
N ASN A 245 12.08 -11.15 -14.04
CA ASN A 245 13.37 -11.82 -13.86
C ASN A 245 14.32 -11.53 -15.02
N ALA A 246 13.79 -11.30 -16.23
CA ALA A 246 14.61 -11.00 -17.40
C ALA A 246 15.37 -9.66 -17.32
N VAL A 247 14.89 -8.73 -16.47
CA VAL A 247 15.51 -7.39 -16.35
C VAL A 247 16.46 -7.27 -15.16
N ILE A 248 16.43 -8.21 -14.20
CA ILE A 248 17.33 -8.21 -13.05
C ILE A 248 18.71 -8.68 -13.49
N PRO A 249 19.76 -7.85 -13.44
CA PRO A 249 21.08 -8.23 -13.88
C PRO A 249 21.70 -9.30 -12.97
N MET A 250 22.28 -10.31 -13.57
CA MET A 250 22.96 -11.41 -12.88
C MET A 250 24.45 -11.13 -12.61
N GLN A 251 25.04 -10.16 -13.32
CA GLN A 251 26.48 -9.84 -13.28
C GLN A 251 26.67 -8.35 -13.01
N ASN A 252 26.61 -7.99 -11.74
CA ASN A 252 26.96 -6.66 -11.23
C ASN A 252 28.12 -6.85 -10.23
N ASP A 253 29.36 -6.85 -10.75
CA ASP A 253 30.55 -7.26 -9.99
C ASP A 253 31.10 -6.15 -9.10
N ASN A 254 30.80 -4.88 -9.39
CA ASN A 254 31.19 -3.74 -8.57
C ASN A 254 30.24 -3.61 -7.37
N ARG A 255 30.77 -3.72 -6.15
CA ARG A 255 29.99 -3.71 -4.91
C ARG A 255 30.36 -2.52 -4.05
N LEU A 256 29.40 -1.65 -3.80
CA LEU A 256 29.51 -0.50 -2.93
C LEU A 256 28.71 -0.72 -1.67
N SER A 257 29.36 -0.76 -0.51
CA SER A 257 28.70 -0.77 0.80
C SER A 257 28.79 0.62 1.44
N VAL A 258 27.68 1.16 1.89
CA VAL A 258 27.60 2.50 2.47
C VAL A 258 26.55 2.57 3.57
N ASN A 259 26.76 3.47 4.55
CA ASN A 259 25.75 3.72 5.57
C ASN A 259 24.47 4.29 4.94
N ARG A 260 23.34 3.62 5.12
CA ARG A 260 22.04 3.91 4.51
C ARG A 260 21.55 5.34 4.77
N ILE A 261 21.54 5.74 6.05
CA ILE A 261 21.03 7.06 6.46
C ILE A 261 21.93 8.18 5.95
N THR A 262 23.25 8.00 6.04
CA THR A 262 24.23 8.97 5.55
C THR A 262 24.08 9.16 4.04
N PHE A 263 23.95 8.07 3.28
CA PHE A 263 23.76 8.10 1.83
C PHE A 263 22.42 8.74 1.45
N GLN A 264 21.32 8.36 2.09
CA GLN A 264 20.02 8.97 1.84
C GLN A 264 20.01 10.47 2.10
N ASN A 265 20.59 10.92 3.22
CA ASN A 265 20.63 12.34 3.58
C ASN A 265 21.54 13.13 2.64
N MET A 266 22.66 12.57 2.19
CA MET A 266 23.51 13.16 1.16
C MET A 266 22.76 13.34 -0.16
N LEU A 267 22.06 12.30 -0.64
CA LEU A 267 21.24 12.38 -1.83
C LEU A 267 20.15 13.46 -1.71
N LYS A 268 19.47 13.55 -0.55
CA LYS A 268 18.45 14.59 -0.30
C LYS A 268 19.02 16.01 -0.42
N ARG A 269 20.24 16.26 0.09
CA ARG A 269 20.88 17.59 0.00
C ARG A 269 21.34 17.90 -1.40
N VAL A 270 22.07 16.96 -2.03
CA VAL A 270 22.61 17.16 -3.39
C VAL A 270 21.49 17.33 -4.41
N ALA A 271 20.41 16.55 -4.29
CA ALA A 271 19.25 16.62 -5.19
C ALA A 271 18.52 17.99 -5.19
N LEU A 272 18.70 18.82 -4.17
CA LEU A 272 18.13 20.19 -4.16
C LEU A 272 18.73 21.06 -5.26
N PHE A 273 19.93 20.75 -5.75
CA PHE A 273 20.67 21.48 -6.78
C PHE A 273 20.55 20.82 -8.16
N SER A 274 19.83 19.69 -8.26
CA SER A 274 19.66 18.99 -9.53
C SER A 274 18.58 19.62 -10.39
N ASN A 275 18.66 19.37 -11.69
CA ASN A 275 17.60 19.73 -12.63
C ASN A 275 16.25 19.18 -12.18
N ARG A 276 15.23 20.01 -12.16
CA ARG A 276 13.89 19.72 -11.59
C ARG A 276 13.07 18.70 -12.39
N THR A 277 13.50 18.39 -13.61
CA THR A 277 12.82 17.41 -14.48
C THR A 277 13.47 16.02 -14.35
N THR A 278 14.80 15.96 -14.43
CA THR A 278 15.54 14.69 -14.43
C THR A 278 15.92 14.20 -13.04
N PHE A 279 16.07 15.12 -12.07
CA PHE A 279 16.59 14.84 -10.72
C PHE A 279 17.91 14.05 -10.76
N GLN A 280 18.72 14.31 -11.81
CA GLN A 280 19.95 13.56 -12.07
C GLN A 280 21.00 13.87 -11.02
N VAL A 281 21.57 12.81 -10.48
CA VAL A 281 22.80 12.83 -9.68
C VAL A 281 23.78 11.84 -10.28
N VAL A 282 25.05 12.14 -10.15
CA VAL A 282 26.15 11.29 -10.61
C VAL A 282 26.85 10.70 -9.38
N LEU A 283 26.92 9.39 -9.32
CA LEU A 283 27.69 8.64 -8.33
C LEU A 283 29.07 8.35 -8.94
N ASN A 284 30.10 8.91 -8.35
CA ASN A 284 31.48 8.55 -8.62
C ASN A 284 31.97 7.65 -7.47
N VAL A 285 32.23 6.39 -7.81
CA VAL A 285 32.53 5.33 -6.88
C VAL A 285 33.99 4.92 -7.02
N GLN A 286 34.75 5.05 -5.95
CA GLN A 286 36.17 4.72 -5.89
C GLN A 286 36.51 4.00 -4.59
N ALA A 287 37.66 3.37 -4.54
CA ALA A 287 38.12 2.71 -3.32
C ALA A 287 38.11 3.67 -2.09
N GLY A 288 37.34 3.31 -1.07
CA GLY A 288 37.22 4.06 0.18
C GLY A 288 36.26 5.25 0.17
N GLN A 289 35.66 5.63 -0.99
CA GLN A 289 34.84 6.83 -1.09
C GLN A 289 33.69 6.70 -2.09
N LEU A 290 32.54 7.19 -1.71
CA LEU A 290 31.43 7.53 -2.62
C LEU A 290 31.30 9.06 -2.68
N LYS A 291 31.46 9.64 -3.89
CA LYS A 291 31.13 11.03 -4.18
C LYS A 291 29.82 11.08 -4.96
N VAL A 292 28.89 11.93 -4.53
CA VAL A 292 27.65 12.23 -5.24
C VAL A 292 27.70 13.68 -5.69
N SER A 293 27.44 13.93 -6.96
CA SER A 293 27.43 15.29 -7.55
C SER A 293 26.21 15.48 -8.44
N THR A 294 25.86 16.73 -8.66
CA THR A 294 24.84 17.15 -9.62
C THR A 294 25.16 18.53 -10.18
N GLN A 295 24.67 18.81 -11.36
CA GLN A 295 24.76 20.12 -11.99
C GLN A 295 23.45 20.42 -12.72
N ASP A 296 22.96 21.66 -12.61
CA ASP A 296 21.85 22.20 -13.38
C ASP A 296 22.37 23.41 -14.17
N LEU A 297 22.63 23.21 -15.46
CA LEU A 297 23.20 24.22 -16.35
C LEU A 297 22.23 25.38 -16.60
N ASP A 298 20.92 25.14 -16.53
CA ASP A 298 19.90 26.15 -16.79
C ASP A 298 19.86 27.23 -15.69
N PHE A 299 20.17 26.83 -14.45
CA PHE A 299 20.17 27.70 -13.28
C PHE A 299 21.57 27.93 -12.68
N ALA A 300 22.63 27.42 -13.32
CA ALA A 300 24.00 27.45 -12.83
C ALA A 300 24.15 26.93 -11.38
N ASN A 301 23.36 25.92 -11.04
CA ASN A 301 23.42 25.25 -9.75
C ASN A 301 24.38 24.05 -9.82
N GLU A 302 25.16 23.86 -8.76
CA GLU A 302 26.07 22.73 -8.63
C GLU A 302 26.17 22.32 -7.15
N ALA A 303 26.24 21.02 -6.91
CA ALA A 303 26.52 20.50 -5.59
C ALA A 303 27.29 19.18 -5.67
N TYR A 304 28.15 18.93 -4.70
CA TYR A 304 28.74 17.62 -4.48
C TYR A 304 28.99 17.38 -2.98
N GLU A 305 28.91 16.13 -2.60
CA GLU A 305 29.29 15.64 -1.28
C GLU A 305 29.99 14.29 -1.41
N SER A 306 30.81 13.96 -0.42
CA SER A 306 31.50 12.67 -0.36
C SER A 306 31.34 12.04 1.01
N VAL A 307 31.24 10.71 1.02
CA VAL A 307 31.16 9.92 2.26
C VAL A 307 32.12 8.73 2.16
N PRO A 308 32.65 8.25 3.29
CA PRO A 308 33.37 6.99 3.31
C PRO A 308 32.47 5.85 2.88
N ALA A 309 32.99 4.94 2.07
CA ALA A 309 32.28 3.75 1.61
C ALA A 309 33.28 2.61 1.35
N GLU A 310 32.84 1.38 1.55
CA GLU A 310 33.60 0.19 1.15
C GLU A 310 33.25 -0.11 -0.31
N PHE A 311 34.27 -0.22 -1.16
CA PHE A 311 34.06 -0.50 -2.56
C PHE A 311 35.00 -1.60 -3.05
N GLU A 312 34.39 -2.60 -3.70
CA GLU A 312 35.08 -3.71 -4.37
C GLU A 312 34.72 -3.64 -5.86
N GLY A 313 35.71 -3.40 -6.70
CA GLY A 313 35.51 -3.30 -8.14
C GLY A 313 36.39 -2.24 -8.79
N SER A 314 36.06 -1.87 -10.02
CA SER A 314 36.75 -0.82 -10.78
C SER A 314 36.04 0.52 -10.61
N ASP A 315 36.80 1.60 -10.55
CA ASP A 315 36.27 2.97 -10.49
C ASP A 315 35.17 3.17 -11.52
N LEU A 316 34.05 3.71 -11.07
CA LEU A 316 32.83 3.82 -11.88
C LEU A 316 32.16 5.16 -11.66
N GLU A 317 31.70 5.76 -12.77
CA GLU A 317 30.82 6.91 -12.74
C GLU A 317 29.48 6.54 -13.38
N ILE A 318 28.37 6.76 -12.67
CA ILE A 318 27.03 6.36 -13.10
C ILE A 318 25.98 7.37 -12.65
N GLY A 319 25.07 7.74 -13.56
CA GLY A 319 23.97 8.66 -13.27
C GLY A 319 22.71 7.94 -12.84
N PHE A 320 22.00 8.51 -11.86
CA PHE A 320 20.68 8.03 -11.43
C PHE A 320 19.73 9.19 -11.16
N ASN A 321 18.43 8.91 -11.19
CA ASN A 321 17.44 9.82 -10.63
C ASN A 321 17.49 9.70 -9.08
N ALA A 322 17.85 10.79 -8.42
CA ALA A 322 18.02 10.83 -6.97
C ALA A 322 16.76 10.47 -6.19
N ARG A 323 15.58 10.82 -6.72
CA ARG A 323 14.29 10.51 -6.07
C ARG A 323 14.09 9.01 -5.92
N PHE A 324 14.44 8.23 -6.96
CA PHE A 324 14.31 6.77 -6.89
C PHE A 324 15.21 6.17 -5.82
N LEU A 325 16.47 6.60 -5.75
CA LEU A 325 17.39 6.14 -4.70
C LEU A 325 16.91 6.56 -3.29
N ILE A 326 16.42 7.79 -3.14
CA ILE A 326 15.90 8.30 -1.86
C ILE A 326 14.67 7.50 -1.39
N GLU A 327 13.75 7.18 -2.31
CA GLU A 327 12.57 6.35 -2.02
C GLU A 327 12.98 4.93 -1.59
N MET A 328 13.86 4.28 -2.36
CA MET A 328 14.38 2.95 -2.06
C MET A 328 15.09 2.89 -0.70
N LEU A 329 16.00 3.84 -0.44
CA LEU A 329 16.70 3.94 0.83
C LEU A 329 15.76 4.24 2.01
N GLY A 330 14.63 4.89 1.74
CA GLY A 330 13.62 5.23 2.73
C GLY A 330 12.83 4.04 3.26
N VAL A 331 12.66 3.01 2.46
CA VAL A 331 11.89 1.80 2.84
C VAL A 331 12.79 0.64 3.26
N LEU A 332 14.08 0.69 2.97
CA LEU A 332 15.04 -0.29 3.47
C LEU A 332 15.30 -0.09 4.95
N GLU A 333 15.55 -1.18 5.64
CA GLU A 333 15.92 -1.22 7.04
C GLU A 333 17.43 -1.48 7.21
N GLY A 334 17.91 -1.47 8.45
CA GLY A 334 19.32 -1.70 8.76
C GLY A 334 20.21 -0.47 8.60
N LYS A 335 21.48 -0.65 8.96
CA LYS A 335 22.48 0.43 9.00
C LYS A 335 23.20 0.63 7.67
N GLU A 336 23.41 -0.44 6.93
CA GLU A 336 24.21 -0.48 5.71
C GLU A 336 23.41 -1.06 4.55
N VAL A 337 23.65 -0.54 3.38
CA VAL A 337 23.12 -1.02 2.10
C VAL A 337 24.26 -1.35 1.15
N GLU A 338 24.00 -2.29 0.27
CA GLU A 338 24.88 -2.67 -0.82
C GLU A 338 24.30 -2.22 -2.15
N LEU A 339 25.06 -1.46 -2.92
CA LEU A 339 24.75 -1.12 -4.30
C LEU A 339 25.63 -1.94 -5.23
N LYS A 340 25.03 -2.82 -6.02
CA LYS A 340 25.73 -3.65 -7.02
C LYS A 340 25.61 -2.99 -8.39
N LEU A 341 26.74 -2.73 -9.01
CA LEU A 341 26.87 -1.98 -10.27
C LEU A 341 27.69 -2.79 -11.29
N SER A 342 27.54 -2.46 -12.57
CA SER A 342 28.34 -3.05 -13.65
C SER A 342 28.91 -1.96 -14.53
N THR A 343 28.13 -1.44 -15.49
CA THR A 343 28.54 -0.37 -16.41
C THR A 343 27.71 0.89 -16.19
N PRO A 344 28.12 2.06 -16.71
CA PRO A 344 27.34 3.30 -16.60
C PRO A 344 25.94 3.24 -17.20
N SER A 345 25.66 2.27 -18.07
CA SER A 345 24.36 2.10 -18.75
C SER A 345 23.56 0.88 -18.26
N SER A 346 24.13 0.08 -17.37
CA SER A 346 23.47 -1.10 -16.82
C SER A 346 22.69 -0.77 -15.54
N ALA A 347 21.56 -1.44 -15.33
CA ALA A 347 20.77 -1.28 -14.11
C ALA A 347 21.59 -1.58 -12.85
N GLY A 348 21.48 -0.69 -11.85
CA GLY A 348 22.02 -0.93 -10.51
C GLY A 348 21.04 -1.72 -9.64
N LEU A 349 21.59 -2.54 -8.74
CA LEU A 349 20.80 -3.23 -7.71
C LEU A 349 21.12 -2.62 -6.34
N LEU A 350 20.10 -2.21 -5.62
CA LEU A 350 20.20 -1.74 -4.24
C LEU A 350 19.58 -2.78 -3.32
N LEU A 351 20.35 -3.23 -2.34
CA LEU A 351 20.00 -4.30 -1.41
C LEU A 351 20.29 -3.86 0.03
N PRO A 352 19.57 -4.36 1.05
CA PRO A 352 20.08 -4.29 2.41
C PRO A 352 21.33 -5.18 2.50
N LYS A 353 22.38 -4.75 3.23
CA LYS A 353 23.60 -5.55 3.40
C LYS A 353 23.33 -6.89 4.08
N ASN A 354 22.35 -6.90 4.99
CA ASN A 354 21.85 -8.11 5.65
C ASN A 354 20.35 -8.25 5.36
N GLN A 355 19.98 -9.37 4.78
CA GLN A 355 18.57 -9.74 4.58
C GLN A 355 18.01 -10.30 5.90
N GLU A 356 16.73 -10.08 6.16
CA GLU A 356 16.04 -10.72 7.27
C GLU A 356 15.85 -12.23 6.99
N SER A 357 15.80 -13.03 8.06
CA SER A 357 15.64 -14.48 7.91
C SER A 357 14.32 -14.84 7.20
N GLY A 358 14.42 -15.56 6.08
CA GLY A 358 13.28 -15.92 5.26
C GLY A 358 12.77 -14.83 4.34
N GLU A 359 13.39 -13.64 4.32
CA GLU A 359 13.03 -12.55 3.43
C GLU A 359 14.18 -12.17 2.49
N GLU A 360 13.84 -11.79 1.28
CA GLU A 360 14.79 -11.30 0.28
C GLU A 360 14.21 -10.07 -0.41
N ILE A 361 14.95 -8.96 -0.35
CA ILE A 361 14.60 -7.71 -1.01
C ILE A 361 15.64 -7.42 -2.08
N THR A 362 15.17 -7.20 -3.31
CA THR A 362 15.99 -6.78 -4.44
C THR A 362 15.34 -5.56 -5.08
N MET A 363 16.07 -4.45 -5.14
CA MET A 363 15.61 -3.23 -5.79
C MET A 363 16.51 -2.91 -6.98
N LEU A 364 15.90 -2.75 -8.15
CA LEU A 364 16.58 -2.37 -9.37
C LEU A 364 16.29 -0.91 -9.69
N VAL A 365 17.30 -0.17 -10.11
CA VAL A 365 17.16 1.20 -10.61
C VAL A 365 17.89 1.35 -11.95
N MET A 366 17.17 1.91 -12.92
CA MET A 366 17.74 2.21 -14.25
C MET A 366 18.62 3.45 -14.16
N PRO A 367 19.83 3.42 -14.75
CA PRO A 367 20.66 4.60 -14.82
C PRO A 367 20.10 5.63 -15.80
N VAL A 368 20.52 6.89 -15.63
CA VAL A 368 20.29 7.97 -16.58
C VAL A 368 21.61 8.35 -17.24
N MET A 369 21.57 8.69 -18.51
CA MET A 369 22.78 9.10 -19.24
C MET A 369 23.34 10.39 -18.62
N ILE A 370 24.63 10.38 -18.36
CA ILE A 370 25.35 11.56 -17.89
C ILE A 370 25.56 12.47 -19.10
N SER A 371 25.04 13.68 -19.03
CA SER A 371 25.13 14.69 -20.08
C SER A 371 26.28 15.67 -19.82
#